data_1c51206b266a923096183704086a28fe
#
_entry.id   1c51206b266a923096183704086a28fe
#
_cell.length_a   1.000
_cell.length_b   1.000
_cell.length_c   1.000
_cell.angle_alpha   90.00
_cell.angle_beta   90.00
_cell.angle_gamma   90.00
#
_symmetry.space_group_name_H-M   'P 1'
#
loop_
_entity.id
_entity.type
_entity.pdbx_description
1 polymer ?
#
loop_
_entity_poly.entity_id
_entity_poly.type
_entity_poly.pdbx_seq_one_letter_code
_entity_poly.pdbx_strand_id
1 'polypeptide(L)'
;MNKEDFDVMILTQFNNIKYLSNYSPTSFAVCLLKEDPVILTSGMDMELAKKTSSIPIKKFESFSEIVNCFKKEGIRKIAIESSLPIDIYKKIEGNWGLEIKDFLETERMIKSDNEINKINTAIAISHKSFKELNILEKREKGATEWEVAYELGYLMRKNGASEESFETIITSGSNSSLPHAKCENKKLETPILMDWGCKFEGYCSDTSRTFVESEEQEEIFDIVLEAHDKAIDYIKPGVKVCQIDEIARSIISEYGYGENFIHSTGHSLGLDIHEKPNISKKDETILEKNMVITIEPGIYIEDKFGVRIEDMVLIDNKGVVMGDLPIN
;
A
#
# COMPACT_ATOMS: atom_id res chain seq x y z
N MET A 1 -6.95 17.99 15.95
CA MET A 1 -6.04 18.95 15.29
C MET A 1 -5.72 20.07 16.28
N ASN A 2 -4.48 20.15 16.76
CA ASN A 2 -4.06 21.29 17.56
C ASN A 2 -4.03 22.52 16.65
N LYS A 3 -5.01 23.42 16.82
CA LYS A 3 -5.17 24.66 16.04
C LYS A 3 -4.06 25.70 16.25
N GLU A 4 -3.03 25.39 17.03
CA GLU A 4 -2.00 26.37 17.45
C GLU A 4 -0.77 26.44 16.53
N ASP A 5 -0.61 25.48 15.58
CA ASP A 5 0.62 25.39 14.82
C ASP A 5 0.60 26.08 13.44
N PHE A 6 -0.55 26.16 12.77
CA PHE A 6 -0.68 26.78 11.44
C PHE A 6 -2.09 27.33 11.18
N ASP A 7 -2.19 28.32 10.27
CA ASP A 7 -3.47 28.95 9.91
C ASP A 7 -4.21 28.17 8.81
N VAL A 8 -3.47 27.53 7.90
CA VAL A 8 -4.00 26.68 6.82
C VAL A 8 -2.98 25.61 6.46
N MET A 9 -3.47 24.41 6.10
CA MET A 9 -2.67 23.38 5.48
C MET A 9 -3.11 23.16 4.04
N ILE A 10 -2.13 23.04 3.15
CA ILE A 10 -2.35 22.76 1.73
C ILE A 10 -2.10 21.28 1.48
N LEU A 11 -3.15 20.56 1.06
CA LEU A 11 -3.10 19.15 0.71
C LEU A 11 -3.30 19.01 -0.79
N THR A 12 -2.46 18.23 -1.43
CA THR A 12 -2.47 17.95 -2.88
C THR A 12 -2.47 16.47 -3.20
N GLN A 13 -2.14 15.62 -2.23
CA GLN A 13 -2.25 14.18 -2.37
C GLN A 13 -3.72 13.75 -2.44
N PHE A 14 -4.10 13.05 -3.52
CA PHE A 14 -5.47 12.64 -3.77
C PHE A 14 -6.01 11.71 -2.69
N ASN A 15 -5.18 10.81 -2.17
CA ASN A 15 -5.57 9.90 -1.10
C ASN A 15 -5.79 10.62 0.23
N ASN A 16 -5.03 11.68 0.53
CA ASN A 16 -5.29 12.53 1.70
C ASN A 16 -6.58 13.35 1.55
N ILE A 17 -6.85 13.87 0.34
CA ILE A 17 -8.12 14.54 0.03
C ILE A 17 -9.29 13.57 0.17
N LYS A 18 -9.15 12.35 -0.36
CA LYS A 18 -10.16 11.29 -0.23
C LYS A 18 -10.40 10.90 1.23
N TYR A 19 -9.35 10.70 2.00
CA TYR A 19 -9.44 10.36 3.42
C TYR A 19 -10.29 11.37 4.21
N LEU A 20 -10.06 12.66 3.98
CA LEU A 20 -10.77 13.74 4.67
C LEU A 20 -12.19 13.98 4.17
N SER A 21 -12.47 13.73 2.89
CA SER A 21 -13.69 14.23 2.23
C SER A 21 -14.54 13.17 1.55
N ASN A 22 -14.09 11.94 1.43
CA ASN A 22 -14.67 10.87 0.59
C ASN A 22 -14.64 11.17 -0.93
N TYR A 23 -14.18 12.34 -1.36
CA TYR A 23 -14.03 12.68 -2.77
C TYR A 23 -12.69 12.14 -3.30
N SER A 24 -12.75 11.34 -4.37
CA SER A 24 -11.57 10.87 -5.10
C SER A 24 -11.33 11.76 -6.31
N PRO A 25 -10.34 12.66 -6.28
CA PRO A 25 -10.02 13.49 -7.44
C PRO A 25 -9.58 12.64 -8.65
N THR A 26 -10.02 13.03 -9.86
CA THR A 26 -9.56 12.41 -11.11
C THR A 26 -8.62 13.33 -11.90
N SER A 27 -8.56 14.59 -11.48
CA SER A 27 -7.72 15.61 -12.07
C SER A 27 -7.14 16.51 -10.97
N PHE A 28 -6.79 17.75 -11.28
CA PHE A 28 -6.26 18.69 -10.30
C PHE A 28 -7.22 18.93 -9.12
N ALA A 29 -6.73 18.76 -7.90
CA ALA A 29 -7.42 19.14 -6.67
C ALA A 29 -6.45 19.65 -5.60
N VAL A 30 -6.89 20.61 -4.80
CA VAL A 30 -6.19 21.14 -3.62
C VAL A 30 -7.20 21.25 -2.49
N CYS A 31 -6.91 20.65 -1.35
CA CYS A 31 -7.67 20.89 -0.14
C CYS A 31 -6.95 21.94 0.72
N LEU A 32 -7.66 23.00 1.05
CA LEU A 32 -7.24 23.99 2.03
C LEU A 32 -7.88 23.62 3.36
N LEU A 33 -7.11 22.93 4.21
CA LEU A 33 -7.56 22.50 5.53
C LEU A 33 -7.32 23.61 6.54
N LYS A 34 -8.39 24.26 6.96
CA LYS A 34 -8.46 25.36 7.92
C LYS A 34 -9.74 25.25 8.75
N GLU A 35 -10.13 26.29 9.50
CA GLU A 35 -11.38 26.26 10.32
C GLU A 35 -12.61 25.91 9.46
N ASP A 36 -12.74 26.56 8.31
CA ASP A 36 -13.72 26.25 7.27
C ASP A 36 -13.01 25.62 6.08
N PRO A 37 -12.86 24.29 6.04
CA PRO A 37 -12.11 23.63 4.99
C PRO A 37 -12.80 23.74 3.63
N VAL A 38 -12.01 23.80 2.55
CA VAL A 38 -12.54 23.85 1.18
C VAL A 38 -11.64 23.09 0.23
N ILE A 39 -12.25 22.35 -0.69
CA ILE A 39 -11.54 21.70 -1.79
C ILE A 39 -11.73 22.53 -3.05
N LEU A 40 -10.61 22.84 -3.69
CA LEU A 40 -10.56 23.51 -4.99
C LEU A 40 -10.26 22.44 -6.05
N THR A 41 -11.13 22.31 -7.05
CA THR A 41 -10.95 21.30 -8.10
C THR A 41 -11.24 21.86 -9.49
N SER A 42 -10.80 21.13 -10.52
CA SER A 42 -11.05 21.54 -11.91
C SER A 42 -12.54 21.54 -12.28
N GLY A 43 -12.89 22.24 -13.34
CA GLY A 43 -14.26 22.25 -13.85
C GLY A 43 -14.77 20.86 -14.25
N MET A 44 -13.88 19.95 -14.65
CA MET A 44 -14.23 18.57 -15.03
C MET A 44 -14.74 17.74 -13.86
N ASP A 45 -14.17 17.94 -12.67
CA ASP A 45 -14.50 17.14 -11.48
C ASP A 45 -15.61 17.76 -10.62
N MET A 46 -16.06 18.97 -10.92
CA MET A 46 -17.01 19.73 -10.07
C MET A 46 -18.29 18.96 -9.74
N GLU A 47 -18.86 18.25 -10.69
CA GLU A 47 -20.12 17.51 -10.46
C GLU A 47 -19.88 16.30 -9.55
N LEU A 48 -18.82 15.52 -9.83
CA LEU A 48 -18.41 14.37 -9.02
C LEU A 48 -18.08 14.81 -7.60
N ALA A 49 -17.25 15.84 -7.46
CA ALA A 49 -16.82 16.36 -6.17
C ALA A 49 -18.01 16.82 -5.31
N LYS A 50 -18.98 17.54 -5.90
CA LYS A 50 -20.20 17.98 -5.19
C LYS A 50 -21.10 16.84 -4.73
N LYS A 51 -21.09 15.69 -5.44
CA LYS A 51 -21.90 14.52 -5.10
C LYS A 51 -21.25 13.66 -4.00
N THR A 52 -19.93 13.66 -3.91
CA THR A 52 -19.20 12.70 -3.06
C THR A 52 -18.53 13.33 -1.85
N SER A 53 -18.14 14.61 -1.93
CA SER A 53 -17.38 15.26 -0.88
C SER A 53 -18.21 15.68 0.31
N SER A 54 -17.73 15.37 1.51
CA SER A 54 -18.22 15.93 2.77
C SER A 54 -17.70 17.35 3.06
N ILE A 55 -16.66 17.80 2.33
CA ILE A 55 -16.06 19.14 2.44
C ILE A 55 -16.60 20.01 1.30
N PRO A 56 -16.90 21.32 1.55
CA PRO A 56 -17.35 22.26 0.51
C PRO A 56 -16.39 22.31 -0.68
N ILE A 57 -16.97 22.35 -1.89
CA ILE A 57 -16.24 22.36 -3.15
C ILE A 57 -16.35 23.72 -3.81
N LYS A 58 -15.21 24.23 -4.32
CA LYS A 58 -15.16 25.40 -5.20
C LYS A 58 -14.38 25.07 -6.47
N LYS A 59 -14.74 25.75 -7.57
CA LYS A 59 -13.96 25.65 -8.80
C LYS A 59 -12.61 26.32 -8.59
N PHE A 60 -11.55 25.63 -8.99
CA PHE A 60 -10.21 26.20 -9.04
C PHE A 60 -10.09 27.08 -10.28
N GLU A 61 -9.68 28.33 -10.09
CA GLU A 61 -9.40 29.26 -11.19
C GLU A 61 -7.90 29.48 -11.35
N SER A 62 -7.20 29.81 -10.27
CA SER A 62 -5.75 29.99 -10.29
C SER A 62 -5.11 29.96 -8.90
N PHE A 63 -3.82 29.68 -8.83
CA PHE A 63 -3.05 29.85 -7.59
C PHE A 63 -2.97 31.30 -7.12
N SER A 64 -3.03 32.27 -8.03
CA SER A 64 -3.06 33.69 -7.67
C SER A 64 -4.27 34.04 -6.80
N GLU A 65 -5.41 33.36 -7.03
CA GLU A 65 -6.60 33.56 -6.19
C GLU A 65 -6.40 32.98 -4.78
N ILE A 66 -5.76 31.81 -4.65
CA ILE A 66 -5.40 31.23 -3.35
C ILE A 66 -4.48 32.20 -2.59
N VAL A 67 -3.43 32.68 -3.24
CA VAL A 67 -2.46 33.64 -2.69
C VAL A 67 -3.17 34.94 -2.25
N ASN A 68 -4.07 35.47 -3.07
CA ASN A 68 -4.84 36.67 -2.73
C ASN A 68 -5.82 36.42 -1.56
N CYS A 69 -6.42 35.23 -1.52
CA CYS A 69 -7.29 34.83 -0.41
C CYS A 69 -6.50 34.79 0.91
N PHE A 70 -5.35 34.15 0.91
CA PHE A 70 -4.47 34.07 2.08
C PHE A 70 -4.04 35.44 2.59
N LYS A 71 -3.69 36.36 1.68
CA LYS A 71 -3.34 37.74 2.05
C LYS A 71 -4.53 38.48 2.68
N LYS A 72 -5.74 38.32 2.14
CA LYS A 72 -6.96 38.96 2.67
C LYS A 72 -7.36 38.37 4.03
N GLU A 73 -7.20 37.05 4.22
CA GLU A 73 -7.50 36.36 5.47
C GLU A 73 -6.42 36.55 6.55
N GLY A 74 -5.29 37.20 6.21
CA GLY A 74 -4.20 37.44 7.15
C GLY A 74 -3.42 36.20 7.56
N ILE A 75 -3.41 35.17 6.70
CA ILE A 75 -2.65 33.92 6.89
C ILE A 75 -1.17 34.26 7.09
N ARG A 76 -0.53 33.64 8.06
CA ARG A 76 0.89 33.85 8.40
C ARG A 76 1.70 32.56 8.32
N LYS A 77 1.11 31.43 8.75
CA LYS A 77 1.76 30.13 8.78
C LYS A 77 0.98 29.14 7.93
N ILE A 78 1.67 28.50 7.00
CA ILE A 78 1.09 27.50 6.11
C ILE A 78 1.78 26.16 6.37
N ALA A 79 1.02 25.12 6.68
CA ALA A 79 1.49 23.75 6.64
C ALA A 79 1.36 23.20 5.22
N ILE A 80 2.31 22.37 4.81
CA ILE A 80 2.32 21.70 3.52
C ILE A 80 2.71 20.23 3.69
N GLU A 81 2.24 19.38 2.79
CA GLU A 81 2.73 17.99 2.70
C GLU A 81 4.16 17.95 2.18
N SER A 82 4.97 16.99 2.65
CA SER A 82 6.34 16.76 2.13
C SER A 82 6.36 16.46 0.63
N SER A 83 5.28 15.90 0.11
CA SER A 83 5.04 15.57 -1.30
C SER A 83 4.47 16.71 -2.14
N LEU A 84 4.34 17.94 -1.58
CA LEU A 84 3.79 19.08 -2.32
C LEU A 84 4.59 19.30 -3.61
N PRO A 85 3.95 19.37 -4.79
CA PRO A 85 4.64 19.63 -6.05
C PRO A 85 5.45 20.94 -6.00
N ILE A 86 6.70 20.87 -6.46
CA ILE A 86 7.65 22.00 -6.38
C ILE A 86 7.17 23.26 -7.11
N ASP A 87 6.36 23.11 -8.15
CA ASP A 87 5.77 24.25 -8.87
C ASP A 87 4.70 24.97 -8.04
N ILE A 88 4.01 24.25 -7.16
CA ILE A 88 3.08 24.82 -6.18
C ILE A 88 3.85 25.50 -5.06
N TYR A 89 4.86 24.81 -4.51
CA TYR A 89 5.75 25.35 -3.49
C TYR A 89 6.31 26.74 -3.88
N LYS A 90 6.86 26.86 -5.11
CA LYS A 90 7.40 28.11 -5.64
C LYS A 90 6.40 29.27 -5.74
N LYS A 91 5.10 28.99 -5.82
CA LYS A 91 4.06 30.03 -5.87
C LYS A 91 3.73 30.60 -4.50
N ILE A 92 4.03 29.87 -3.43
CA ILE A 92 3.76 30.26 -2.04
C ILE A 92 5.05 30.62 -1.28
N GLU A 93 6.21 30.18 -1.74
CA GLU A 93 7.51 30.44 -1.14
C GLU A 93 7.77 31.94 -0.93
N GLY A 94 8.38 32.28 0.21
CA GLY A 94 8.81 33.65 0.52
C GLY A 94 7.72 34.63 0.98
N ASN A 95 6.44 34.23 0.96
CA ASN A 95 5.34 35.07 1.42
C ASN A 95 4.83 34.72 2.83
N TRP A 96 5.06 33.47 3.27
CA TRP A 96 4.57 32.92 4.54
C TRP A 96 5.62 32.06 5.23
N GLY A 97 5.45 31.85 6.54
CA GLY A 97 6.16 30.77 7.24
C GLY A 97 5.62 29.41 6.77
N LEU A 98 6.47 28.63 6.08
CA LEU A 98 6.12 27.30 5.58
C LEU A 98 6.66 26.24 6.53
N GLU A 99 5.83 25.25 6.88
CA GLU A 99 6.20 24.11 7.70
C GLU A 99 5.70 22.81 7.07
N ILE A 100 6.57 21.80 6.97
CA ILE A 100 6.16 20.47 6.49
C ILE A 100 5.47 19.72 7.62
N LYS A 101 4.27 19.22 7.35
CA LYS A 101 3.45 18.44 8.29
C LYS A 101 2.79 17.26 7.58
N ASP A 102 3.24 16.06 7.91
CA ASP A 102 2.69 14.81 7.35
C ASP A 102 1.81 14.08 8.39
N PHE A 103 1.03 14.83 9.17
CA PHE A 103 0.22 14.25 10.25
C PHE A 103 -0.87 13.29 9.76
N LEU A 104 -1.38 13.47 8.53
CA LEU A 104 -2.37 12.55 7.97
C LEU A 104 -1.79 11.15 7.73
N GLU A 105 -0.50 11.05 7.44
CA GLU A 105 0.16 9.75 7.36
C GLU A 105 0.10 9.01 8.70
N THR A 106 0.25 9.75 9.82
CA THR A 106 0.13 9.18 11.17
C THR A 106 -1.32 8.83 11.52
N GLU A 107 -2.29 9.69 11.19
CA GLU A 107 -3.71 9.41 11.42
C GLU A 107 -4.17 8.18 10.62
N ARG A 108 -3.71 8.02 9.37
CA ARG A 108 -4.04 6.90 8.50
C ARG A 108 -3.43 5.56 8.94
N MET A 109 -2.41 5.55 9.80
CA MET A 109 -1.84 4.31 10.34
C MET A 109 -2.87 3.51 11.13
N ILE A 110 -3.73 4.16 11.92
CA ILE A 110 -4.75 3.49 12.73
C ILE A 110 -6.07 3.52 11.96
N LYS A 111 -6.51 2.35 11.50
CA LYS A 111 -7.71 2.20 10.68
C LYS A 111 -8.97 2.21 11.53
N SER A 112 -9.99 2.93 11.09
CA SER A 112 -11.35 2.78 11.62
C SER A 112 -11.96 1.43 11.22
N ASP A 113 -13.01 1.00 11.91
CA ASP A 113 -13.72 -0.24 11.57
C ASP A 113 -14.25 -0.23 10.12
N ASN A 114 -14.67 0.93 9.62
CA ASN A 114 -15.13 1.07 8.24
C ASN A 114 -13.98 0.87 7.22
N GLU A 115 -12.79 1.38 7.51
CA GLU A 115 -11.59 1.18 6.67
C GLU A 115 -11.16 -0.29 6.68
N ILE A 116 -11.14 -0.93 7.87
CA ILE A 116 -10.85 -2.36 8.02
C ILE A 116 -11.84 -3.20 7.21
N ASN A 117 -13.13 -2.86 7.21
CA ASN A 117 -14.14 -3.57 6.41
C ASN A 117 -13.91 -3.44 4.91
N LYS A 118 -13.47 -2.26 4.42
CA LYS A 118 -13.12 -2.05 3.01
C LYS A 118 -11.87 -2.85 2.61
N ILE A 119 -10.85 -2.86 3.47
CA ILE A 119 -9.64 -3.67 3.28
C ILE A 119 -10.01 -5.17 3.24
N ASN A 120 -10.82 -5.66 4.18
CA ASN A 120 -11.30 -7.04 4.17
C ASN A 120 -12.07 -7.39 2.88
N THR A 121 -12.85 -6.44 2.35
CA THR A 121 -13.57 -6.64 1.08
C THR A 121 -12.60 -6.72 -0.08
N ALA A 122 -11.56 -5.87 -0.13
CA ALA A 122 -10.51 -5.93 -1.14
C ALA A 122 -9.76 -7.29 -1.09
N ILE A 123 -9.41 -7.77 0.11
CA ILE A 123 -8.80 -9.09 0.32
C ILE A 123 -9.74 -10.21 -0.19
N ALA A 124 -11.02 -10.18 0.17
CA ALA A 124 -11.96 -11.21 -0.26
C ALA A 124 -12.12 -11.26 -1.80
N ILE A 125 -12.13 -10.10 -2.47
CA ILE A 125 -12.16 -10.00 -3.93
C ILE A 125 -10.87 -10.59 -4.53
N SER A 126 -9.72 -10.20 -4.03
CA SER A 126 -8.40 -10.63 -4.48
C SER A 126 -8.23 -12.15 -4.33
N HIS A 127 -8.53 -12.70 -3.15
CA HIS A 127 -8.44 -14.14 -2.86
C HIS A 127 -9.45 -14.98 -3.67
N LYS A 128 -10.69 -14.49 -3.83
CA LYS A 128 -11.67 -15.13 -4.71
C LYS A 128 -11.19 -15.20 -6.14
N SER A 129 -10.64 -14.11 -6.65
CA SER A 129 -10.13 -14.02 -8.03
C SER A 129 -8.96 -14.96 -8.26
N PHE A 130 -8.06 -15.07 -7.30
CA PHE A 130 -6.96 -16.03 -7.33
C PHE A 130 -7.47 -17.49 -7.34
N LYS A 131 -8.44 -17.84 -6.49
CA LYS A 131 -9.06 -19.18 -6.49
C LYS A 131 -9.74 -19.50 -7.84
N GLU A 132 -10.41 -18.52 -8.47
CA GLU A 132 -11.02 -18.65 -9.80
C GLU A 132 -9.99 -18.83 -10.93
N LEU A 133 -8.78 -18.25 -10.78
CA LEU A 133 -7.72 -18.31 -11.79
C LEU A 133 -7.19 -19.71 -12.05
N ASN A 134 -7.11 -20.57 -11.00
CA ASN A 134 -6.57 -21.93 -11.06
C ASN A 134 -5.18 -22.00 -11.72
N ILE A 135 -4.17 -21.43 -11.05
CA ILE A 135 -2.81 -21.22 -11.59
C ILE A 135 -2.15 -22.53 -12.07
N LEU A 136 -2.37 -23.65 -11.37
CA LEU A 136 -1.75 -24.93 -11.73
C LEU A 136 -2.30 -25.44 -13.06
N GLU A 137 -3.62 -25.34 -13.29
CA GLU A 137 -4.23 -25.70 -14.58
C GLU A 137 -3.74 -24.78 -15.71
N LYS A 138 -3.54 -23.48 -15.42
CA LYS A 138 -2.97 -22.54 -16.39
C LYS A 138 -1.56 -22.94 -16.80
N ARG A 139 -0.72 -23.30 -15.85
CA ARG A 139 0.64 -23.78 -16.10
C ARG A 139 0.62 -25.06 -16.97
N GLU A 140 -0.21 -26.05 -16.63
CA GLU A 140 -0.35 -27.28 -17.41
C GLU A 140 -0.75 -27.01 -18.86
N LYS A 141 -1.57 -26.00 -19.08
CA LYS A 141 -1.99 -25.57 -20.45
C LYS A 141 -0.93 -24.72 -21.15
N GLY A 142 0.20 -24.43 -20.50
CA GLY A 142 1.30 -23.67 -21.05
C GLY A 142 1.06 -22.17 -21.15
N ALA A 143 0.25 -21.61 -20.23
CA ALA A 143 0.04 -20.18 -20.11
C ALA A 143 1.33 -19.43 -19.81
N THR A 144 1.41 -18.19 -20.22
CA THR A 144 2.53 -17.29 -19.94
C THR A 144 2.27 -16.43 -18.71
N GLU A 145 3.34 -15.84 -18.15
CA GLU A 145 3.24 -14.90 -17.03
C GLU A 145 2.26 -13.75 -17.38
N TRP A 146 2.36 -13.17 -18.58
CA TRP A 146 1.44 -12.11 -19.04
C TRP A 146 -0.02 -12.56 -19.08
N GLU A 147 -0.30 -13.74 -19.66
CA GLU A 147 -1.68 -14.23 -19.76
C GLU A 147 -2.31 -14.40 -18.39
N VAL A 148 -1.54 -14.91 -17.43
CA VAL A 148 -1.99 -15.10 -16.05
C VAL A 148 -2.21 -13.76 -15.32
N ALA A 149 -1.29 -12.81 -15.45
CA ALA A 149 -1.41 -11.49 -14.84
C ALA A 149 -2.65 -10.74 -15.36
N TYR A 150 -2.86 -10.71 -16.67
CA TYR A 150 -4.04 -10.06 -17.26
C TYR A 150 -5.35 -10.73 -16.89
N GLU A 151 -5.37 -12.06 -16.84
CA GLU A 151 -6.58 -12.78 -16.43
C GLU A 151 -6.90 -12.53 -14.95
N LEU A 152 -5.90 -12.51 -14.09
CA LEU A 152 -6.09 -12.19 -12.67
C LEU A 152 -6.63 -10.76 -12.48
N GLY A 153 -6.06 -9.78 -13.16
CA GLY A 153 -6.55 -8.39 -13.16
C GLY A 153 -8.00 -8.29 -13.68
N TYR A 154 -8.35 -9.04 -14.72
CA TYR A 154 -9.73 -9.13 -15.21
C TYR A 154 -10.66 -9.74 -14.16
N LEU A 155 -10.25 -10.84 -13.52
CA LEU A 155 -11.05 -11.52 -12.49
C LEU A 155 -11.28 -10.63 -11.27
N MET A 156 -10.27 -9.89 -10.81
CA MET A 156 -10.42 -8.94 -9.71
C MET A 156 -11.47 -7.87 -10.04
N ARG A 157 -11.43 -7.27 -11.24
CA ARG A 157 -12.44 -6.29 -11.68
C ARG A 157 -13.83 -6.92 -11.83
N LYS A 158 -13.93 -8.11 -12.40
CA LYS A 158 -15.19 -8.88 -12.50
C LYS A 158 -15.81 -9.16 -11.14
N ASN A 159 -14.98 -9.40 -10.12
CA ASN A 159 -15.41 -9.69 -8.75
C ASN A 159 -15.67 -8.43 -7.90
N GLY A 160 -15.50 -7.22 -8.46
CA GLY A 160 -15.91 -5.97 -7.82
C GLY A 160 -14.79 -5.00 -7.45
N ALA A 161 -13.53 -5.29 -7.79
CA ALA A 161 -12.44 -4.34 -7.63
C ALA A 161 -12.61 -3.14 -8.57
N SER A 162 -12.24 -1.95 -8.10
CA SER A 162 -12.15 -0.75 -8.95
C SER A 162 -10.92 -0.80 -9.87
N GLU A 163 -9.80 -1.27 -9.32
CA GLU A 163 -8.51 -1.38 -10.01
C GLU A 163 -7.59 -2.34 -9.25
N GLU A 164 -6.44 -2.66 -9.83
CA GLU A 164 -5.35 -3.32 -9.12
C GLU A 164 -4.70 -2.36 -8.11
N SER A 165 -4.18 -2.87 -6.98
CA SER A 165 -3.47 -2.06 -5.98
C SER A 165 -2.14 -1.56 -6.53
N PHE A 166 -1.50 -2.38 -7.36
CA PHE A 166 -0.23 -2.18 -8.06
C PHE A 166 -0.21 -3.07 -9.31
N GLU A 167 0.83 -2.96 -10.14
CA GLU A 167 1.02 -3.86 -11.29
C GLU A 167 1.23 -5.30 -10.80
N THR A 168 0.29 -6.20 -11.11
CA THR A 168 0.35 -7.61 -10.69
C THR A 168 1.64 -8.25 -11.16
N ILE A 169 2.38 -8.87 -10.23
CA ILE A 169 3.63 -9.57 -10.49
C ILE A 169 3.34 -11.08 -10.60
N ILE A 170 3.59 -11.66 -11.76
CA ILE A 170 3.63 -13.11 -11.97
C ILE A 170 5.00 -13.41 -12.57
N THR A 171 5.85 -14.06 -11.81
CA THR A 171 7.21 -14.42 -12.24
C THR A 171 7.45 -15.90 -12.00
N SER A 172 8.26 -16.52 -12.86
CA SER A 172 8.44 -17.96 -12.82
C SER A 172 9.87 -18.37 -13.13
N GLY A 173 10.32 -19.52 -12.60
CA GLY A 173 11.68 -20.00 -12.72
C GLY A 173 12.70 -18.94 -12.32
N SER A 174 13.73 -18.70 -13.13
CA SER A 174 14.77 -17.71 -12.83
C SER A 174 14.28 -16.26 -12.75
N ASN A 175 13.18 -15.90 -13.43
CA ASN A 175 12.61 -14.55 -13.34
C ASN A 175 12.14 -14.22 -11.91
N SER A 176 11.74 -15.22 -11.13
CA SER A 176 11.33 -15.03 -9.72
C SER A 176 12.46 -14.61 -8.78
N SER A 177 13.75 -14.74 -9.21
CA SER A 177 14.89 -14.25 -8.42
C SER A 177 14.96 -12.73 -8.28
N LEU A 178 14.13 -12.00 -9.04
CA LEU A 178 14.05 -10.55 -9.03
C LEU A 178 12.76 -10.10 -8.33
N PRO A 179 12.80 -9.49 -7.13
CA PRO A 179 11.61 -9.15 -6.34
C PRO A 179 10.56 -8.32 -7.08
N HIS A 180 11.01 -7.42 -7.96
CA HIS A 180 10.15 -6.52 -8.76
C HIS A 180 10.27 -6.79 -10.26
N ALA A 181 10.50 -8.05 -10.66
CA ALA A 181 10.51 -8.39 -12.07
C ALA A 181 9.15 -8.12 -12.70
N LYS A 182 9.19 -7.72 -13.97
CA LYS A 182 7.97 -7.62 -14.77
C LYS A 182 7.60 -8.98 -15.33
N CYS A 183 6.31 -9.20 -15.48
CA CYS A 183 5.82 -10.37 -16.21
C CYS A 183 6.39 -10.39 -17.64
N GLU A 184 6.70 -11.59 -18.12
CA GLU A 184 7.22 -11.81 -19.46
C GLU A 184 6.27 -12.67 -20.31
N ASN A 185 6.46 -12.67 -21.62
CA ASN A 185 5.80 -13.61 -22.52
C ASN A 185 6.50 -14.98 -22.50
N LYS A 186 6.73 -15.48 -21.27
CA LYS A 186 7.39 -16.75 -20.98
C LYS A 186 6.36 -17.71 -20.37
N LYS A 187 6.39 -18.98 -20.78
CA LYS A 187 5.54 -20.00 -20.15
C LYS A 187 5.92 -20.20 -18.68
N LEU A 188 4.91 -20.43 -17.87
CA LEU A 188 5.10 -20.67 -16.45
C LEU A 188 5.94 -21.93 -16.20
N GLU A 189 6.94 -21.81 -15.34
CA GLU A 189 7.75 -22.88 -14.77
C GLU A 189 7.95 -22.66 -13.26
N THR A 190 8.17 -23.68 -12.47
CA THR A 190 8.38 -23.54 -11.03
C THR A 190 9.78 -23.04 -10.68
N PRO A 191 9.91 -22.24 -9.58
CA PRO A 191 8.79 -21.76 -8.78
C PRO A 191 7.96 -20.71 -9.52
N ILE A 192 6.69 -20.59 -9.19
CA ILE A 192 5.83 -19.50 -9.66
C ILE A 192 5.59 -18.58 -8.48
N LEU A 193 6.16 -17.39 -8.50
CA LEU A 193 5.93 -16.35 -7.52
C LEU A 193 4.85 -15.42 -8.07
N MET A 194 3.79 -15.25 -7.31
CA MET A 194 2.67 -14.37 -7.60
C MET A 194 2.55 -13.33 -6.50
N ASP A 195 2.40 -12.06 -6.90
CA ASP A 195 2.15 -10.94 -6.00
C ASP A 195 1.08 -10.05 -6.61
N TRP A 196 -0.05 -9.90 -5.91
CA TRP A 196 -1.23 -9.25 -6.43
C TRP A 196 -2.10 -8.64 -5.34
N GLY A 197 -2.79 -7.60 -5.72
CA GLY A 197 -3.77 -6.95 -4.87
C GLY A 197 -4.75 -6.12 -5.67
N CYS A 198 -5.86 -5.78 -5.05
CA CYS A 198 -6.86 -4.93 -5.68
C CYS A 198 -7.39 -3.86 -4.74
N LYS A 199 -8.03 -2.84 -5.31
CA LYS A 199 -8.68 -1.78 -4.55
C LYS A 199 -10.19 -1.94 -4.52
N PHE A 200 -10.74 -1.81 -3.31
CA PHE A 200 -12.18 -1.66 -3.09
C PHE A 200 -12.46 -0.35 -2.38
N GLU A 201 -13.30 0.51 -3.00
CA GLU A 201 -13.56 1.88 -2.53
C GLU A 201 -12.30 2.70 -2.23
N GLY A 202 -11.18 2.35 -2.92
CA GLY A 202 -9.88 2.99 -2.82
C GLY A 202 -8.94 2.36 -1.81
N TYR A 203 -9.36 1.40 -1.00
CA TYR A 203 -8.51 0.67 -0.06
C TYR A 203 -7.89 -0.55 -0.72
N CYS A 204 -6.58 -0.71 -0.52
CA CYS A 204 -5.75 -1.74 -1.12
C CYS A 204 -5.85 -3.08 -0.37
N SER A 205 -5.68 -4.17 -1.10
CA SER A 205 -5.20 -5.45 -0.59
C SER A 205 -3.85 -5.78 -1.18
N ASP A 206 -3.13 -6.71 -0.55
CA ASP A 206 -1.79 -7.16 -0.92
C ASP A 206 -1.60 -8.62 -0.51
N THR A 207 -1.01 -9.45 -1.40
CA THR A 207 -0.80 -10.88 -1.11
C THR A 207 0.24 -11.46 -2.06
N SER A 208 1.22 -12.19 -1.52
CA SER A 208 2.14 -12.99 -2.33
C SER A 208 2.03 -14.48 -1.99
N ARG A 209 2.14 -15.32 -3.02
CA ARG A 209 2.23 -16.78 -2.90
C ARG A 209 3.29 -17.30 -3.87
N THR A 210 4.00 -18.35 -3.45
CA THR A 210 4.98 -19.04 -4.31
C THR A 210 4.65 -20.53 -4.41
N PHE A 211 4.55 -21.05 -5.63
CA PHE A 211 4.35 -22.47 -5.90
C PHE A 211 5.67 -23.13 -6.25
N VAL A 212 6.03 -24.17 -5.53
CA VAL A 212 7.31 -24.89 -5.60
C VAL A 212 7.09 -26.37 -5.96
N GLU A 213 8.11 -27.02 -6.52
CA GLU A 213 8.05 -28.46 -6.88
C GLU A 213 9.34 -29.23 -6.62
N SER A 214 10.52 -28.57 -6.61
CA SER A 214 11.79 -29.26 -6.39
C SER A 214 12.18 -29.22 -4.91
N GLU A 215 12.95 -30.21 -4.45
CA GLU A 215 13.45 -30.26 -3.07
C GLU A 215 14.21 -28.97 -2.67
N GLU A 216 15.03 -28.38 -3.58
CA GLU A 216 15.72 -27.11 -3.32
C GLU A 216 14.73 -25.95 -3.14
N GLN A 217 13.67 -25.91 -3.93
CA GLN A 217 12.63 -24.86 -3.81
C GLN A 217 11.79 -25.04 -2.55
N GLU A 218 11.45 -26.29 -2.19
CA GLU A 218 10.70 -26.62 -0.96
C GLU A 218 11.51 -26.24 0.28
N GLU A 219 12.83 -26.51 0.32
CA GLU A 219 13.70 -26.09 1.42
C GLU A 219 13.66 -24.57 1.62
N ILE A 220 13.79 -23.79 0.55
CA ILE A 220 13.76 -22.31 0.63
C ILE A 220 12.36 -21.83 1.03
N PHE A 221 11.31 -22.48 0.53
CA PHE A 221 9.93 -22.16 0.89
C PHE A 221 9.66 -22.36 2.39
N ASP A 222 10.13 -23.47 2.97
CA ASP A 222 9.97 -23.78 4.39
C ASP A 222 10.69 -22.76 5.29
N ILE A 223 11.88 -22.29 4.87
CA ILE A 223 12.63 -21.25 5.59
C ILE A 223 11.85 -19.91 5.57
N VAL A 224 11.33 -19.53 4.40
CA VAL A 224 10.53 -18.30 4.26
C VAL A 224 9.24 -18.42 5.07
N LEU A 225 8.58 -19.58 5.06
CA LEU A 225 7.38 -19.84 5.84
C LEU A 225 7.67 -19.75 7.35
N GLU A 226 8.75 -20.34 7.84
CA GLU A 226 9.14 -20.21 9.24
C GLU A 226 9.36 -18.74 9.63
N ALA A 227 10.07 -17.98 8.80
CA ALA A 227 10.32 -16.57 9.05
C ALA A 227 9.02 -15.75 9.07
N HIS A 228 8.09 -16.02 8.13
CA HIS A 228 6.77 -15.41 8.06
C HIS A 228 5.95 -15.69 9.32
N ASP A 229 5.80 -16.96 9.69
CA ASP A 229 4.96 -17.37 10.82
C ASP A 229 5.49 -16.84 12.14
N LYS A 230 6.81 -16.88 12.36
CA LYS A 230 7.44 -16.35 13.58
C LYS A 230 7.33 -14.83 13.68
N ALA A 231 7.43 -14.13 12.55
CA ALA A 231 7.20 -12.69 12.53
C ALA A 231 5.75 -12.35 12.93
N ILE A 232 4.77 -13.06 12.39
CA ILE A 232 3.35 -12.87 12.73
C ILE A 232 3.07 -13.22 14.20
N ASP A 233 3.59 -14.33 14.70
CA ASP A 233 3.41 -14.77 16.09
C ASP A 233 3.90 -13.72 17.12
N TYR A 234 4.88 -12.90 16.75
CA TYR A 234 5.43 -11.85 17.61
C TYR A 234 4.58 -10.57 17.62
N ILE A 235 3.70 -10.38 16.64
CA ILE A 235 2.91 -9.16 16.48
C ILE A 235 1.89 -8.99 17.61
N LYS A 236 1.98 -7.87 18.31
CA LYS A 236 0.99 -7.38 19.28
C LYS A 236 1.16 -5.88 19.49
N PRO A 237 0.16 -5.18 20.04
CA PRO A 237 0.32 -3.78 20.45
C PRO A 237 1.50 -3.59 21.39
N GLY A 238 2.25 -2.50 21.21
CA GLY A 238 3.44 -2.16 21.99
C GLY A 238 4.77 -2.69 21.47
N VAL A 239 4.77 -3.54 20.44
CA VAL A 239 5.99 -4.03 19.77
C VAL A 239 6.49 -2.97 18.79
N LYS A 240 7.81 -2.77 18.70
CA LYS A 240 8.42 -1.94 17.65
C LYS A 240 8.51 -2.73 16.35
N VAL A 241 8.18 -2.11 15.22
CA VAL A 241 8.19 -2.78 13.91
C VAL A 241 9.57 -3.31 13.51
N CYS A 242 10.67 -2.65 13.91
CA CYS A 242 12.03 -3.15 13.67
C CYS A 242 12.32 -4.50 14.34
N GLN A 243 11.65 -4.83 15.44
CA GLN A 243 11.80 -6.13 16.11
C GLN A 243 11.17 -7.26 15.28
N ILE A 244 10.10 -6.97 14.54
CA ILE A 244 9.45 -7.93 13.63
C ILE A 244 10.39 -8.23 12.45
N ASP A 245 10.98 -7.19 11.84
CA ASP A 245 11.99 -7.36 10.80
C ASP A 245 13.21 -8.15 11.29
N GLU A 246 13.66 -7.88 12.52
CA GLU A 246 14.78 -8.61 13.15
C GLU A 246 14.49 -10.11 13.27
N ILE A 247 13.28 -10.49 13.66
CA ILE A 247 12.87 -11.91 13.78
C ILE A 247 12.93 -12.60 12.42
N ALA A 248 12.22 -12.08 11.42
CA ALA A 248 12.21 -12.70 10.09
C ALA A 248 13.63 -12.82 9.51
N ARG A 249 14.40 -11.76 9.63
CA ARG A 249 15.75 -11.67 9.09
C ARG A 249 16.74 -12.56 9.83
N SER A 250 16.61 -12.72 11.15
CA SER A 250 17.46 -13.61 11.93
C SER A 250 17.25 -15.06 11.53
N ILE A 251 16.01 -15.51 11.38
CA ILE A 251 15.68 -16.86 10.94
C ILE A 251 16.33 -17.15 9.58
N ILE A 252 16.08 -16.29 8.59
CA ILE A 252 16.64 -16.44 7.24
C ILE A 252 18.19 -16.46 7.29
N SER A 253 18.80 -15.65 8.17
CA SER A 253 20.26 -15.59 8.34
C SER A 253 20.83 -16.83 9.01
N GLU A 254 20.14 -17.45 9.96
CA GLU A 254 20.54 -18.70 10.62
C GLU A 254 20.66 -19.87 9.62
N TYR A 255 19.81 -19.88 8.59
CA TYR A 255 19.91 -20.83 7.47
C TYR A 255 20.95 -20.44 6.40
N GLY A 256 21.65 -19.31 6.57
CA GLY A 256 22.71 -18.87 5.66
C GLY A 256 22.25 -17.99 4.48
N TYR A 257 20.98 -17.59 4.43
CA TYR A 257 20.40 -16.80 3.33
C TYR A 257 20.21 -15.32 3.67
N GLY A 258 20.85 -14.79 4.72
CA GLY A 258 20.67 -13.41 5.17
C GLY A 258 20.94 -12.35 4.09
N GLU A 259 21.91 -12.58 3.20
CA GLU A 259 22.22 -11.69 2.07
C GLU A 259 21.19 -11.78 0.92
N ASN A 260 20.37 -12.83 0.92
CA ASN A 260 19.34 -13.06 -0.09
C ASN A 260 17.98 -12.45 0.29
N PHE A 261 17.83 -11.95 1.52
CA PHE A 261 16.65 -11.19 1.96
C PHE A 261 16.92 -9.69 1.86
N ILE A 262 16.63 -9.10 0.70
CA ILE A 262 17.12 -7.80 0.25
C ILE A 262 16.15 -6.64 0.41
N HIS A 263 14.93 -6.87 0.92
CA HIS A 263 13.92 -5.82 1.17
C HIS A 263 13.45 -5.79 2.63
N SER A 264 12.52 -4.91 2.99
CA SER A 264 11.86 -4.85 4.29
C SER A 264 10.95 -6.07 4.49
N THR A 265 10.66 -6.41 5.73
CA THR A 265 9.75 -7.53 6.05
C THR A 265 8.29 -7.21 5.73
N GLY A 266 7.97 -5.94 5.45
CA GLY A 266 6.63 -5.51 5.11
C GLY A 266 6.42 -4.00 5.25
N HIS A 267 5.18 -3.60 5.09
CA HIS A 267 4.74 -2.21 5.20
C HIS A 267 3.29 -2.12 5.68
N SER A 268 2.84 -0.95 6.06
CA SER A 268 1.41 -0.67 6.22
C SER A 268 0.79 -0.33 4.86
N LEU A 269 -0.50 -0.46 4.76
CA LEU A 269 -1.28 -0.11 3.59
C LEU A 269 -2.66 0.45 3.98
N GLY A 270 -3.36 1.01 3.02
CA GLY A 270 -4.69 1.57 3.20
C GLY A 270 -5.21 2.14 1.89
N LEU A 271 -5.30 3.45 1.77
CA LEU A 271 -5.61 4.14 0.50
C LEU A 271 -4.40 4.12 -0.45
N ASP A 272 -3.18 4.17 0.09
CA ASP A 272 -1.96 3.90 -0.66
C ASP A 272 -1.53 2.45 -0.40
N ILE A 273 -0.87 1.86 -1.40
CA ILE A 273 -0.33 0.51 -1.25
C ILE A 273 0.82 0.50 -0.22
N HIS A 274 1.62 1.54 -0.19
CA HIS A 274 2.66 1.72 0.81
C HIS A 274 2.31 2.91 1.71
N GLU A 275 2.02 2.62 2.99
CA GLU A 275 1.81 3.60 4.05
C GLU A 275 2.81 3.37 5.19
N LYS A 276 2.90 4.31 6.13
CA LYS A 276 3.64 4.09 7.38
C LYS A 276 2.82 3.22 8.36
N PRO A 277 3.51 2.40 9.19
CA PRO A 277 4.97 2.20 9.27
C PRO A 277 5.51 1.25 8.20
N ASN A 278 6.85 1.28 8.02
CA ASN A 278 7.57 0.31 7.21
C ASN A 278 8.22 -0.74 8.14
N ILE A 279 7.94 -2.01 7.93
CA ILE A 279 8.45 -3.10 8.79
C ILE A 279 9.91 -3.39 8.41
N SER A 280 10.81 -2.57 8.93
CA SER A 280 12.22 -2.54 8.53
C SER A 280 13.15 -2.29 9.72
N LYS A 281 14.43 -2.60 9.58
CA LYS A 281 15.49 -2.41 10.59
C LYS A 281 15.55 -1.00 11.20
N LYS A 282 15.09 0.03 10.46
CA LYS A 282 15.28 1.44 10.83
C LYS A 282 14.04 2.10 11.42
N ASP A 283 12.89 1.47 11.27
CA ASP A 283 11.64 2.05 11.74
C ASP A 283 11.35 1.60 13.18
N GLU A 284 11.28 2.55 14.10
CA GLU A 284 11.01 2.31 15.52
C GLU A 284 9.55 2.56 15.91
N THR A 285 8.65 2.68 14.95
CA THR A 285 7.22 2.87 15.21
C THR A 285 6.69 1.73 16.08
N ILE A 286 5.91 2.08 17.07
CA ILE A 286 5.28 1.13 17.97
C ILE A 286 3.94 0.72 17.38
N LEU A 287 3.68 -0.58 17.28
CA LEU A 287 2.41 -1.10 16.80
C LEU A 287 1.28 -0.74 17.78
N GLU A 288 0.18 -0.28 17.22
CA GLU A 288 -1.05 0.01 17.92
C GLU A 288 -2.21 -0.81 17.35
N LYS A 289 -3.24 -1.00 18.17
CA LYS A 289 -4.48 -1.67 17.74
C LYS A 289 -5.07 -0.97 16.51
N ASN A 290 -5.64 -1.75 15.60
CA ASN A 290 -6.22 -1.31 14.32
C ASN A 290 -5.22 -0.82 13.27
N MET A 291 -3.92 -0.99 13.47
CA MET A 291 -2.97 -0.93 12.35
C MET A 291 -3.13 -2.17 11.48
N VAL A 292 -2.90 -2.02 10.18
CA VAL A 292 -2.86 -3.12 9.20
C VAL A 292 -1.51 -3.05 8.50
N ILE A 293 -0.80 -4.18 8.48
CA ILE A 293 0.55 -4.30 7.89
C ILE A 293 0.65 -5.55 7.04
N THR A 294 1.60 -5.60 6.11
CA THR A 294 2.02 -6.83 5.43
C THR A 294 3.17 -7.49 6.19
N ILE A 295 3.27 -8.81 6.07
CA ILE A 295 4.43 -9.60 6.49
C ILE A 295 4.80 -10.47 5.30
N GLU A 296 5.92 -10.14 4.66
CA GLU A 296 6.30 -10.63 3.32
C GLU A 296 7.78 -11.05 3.21
N PRO A 297 8.36 -11.81 4.15
CA PRO A 297 9.75 -12.23 3.99
C PRO A 297 9.96 -12.98 2.67
N GLY A 298 11.16 -12.85 2.10
CA GLY A 298 11.51 -13.53 0.87
C GLY A 298 13.00 -13.83 0.77
N ILE A 299 13.33 -14.87 0.04
CA ILE A 299 14.69 -15.28 -0.31
C ILE A 299 14.82 -15.31 -1.83
N TYR A 300 15.81 -14.59 -2.36
CA TYR A 300 16.03 -14.46 -3.81
C TYR A 300 17.46 -14.90 -4.14
N ILE A 301 17.59 -16.04 -4.83
CA ILE A 301 18.88 -16.62 -5.22
C ILE A 301 19.17 -16.17 -6.65
N GLU A 302 20.17 -15.32 -6.79
CA GLU A 302 20.54 -14.71 -8.08
C GLU A 302 20.67 -15.76 -9.19
N ASP A 303 20.08 -15.45 -10.35
CA ASP A 303 20.02 -16.30 -11.55
C ASP A 303 19.35 -17.69 -11.37
N LYS A 304 18.82 -17.99 -10.19
CA LYS A 304 18.13 -19.25 -9.92
C LYS A 304 16.63 -19.05 -9.75
N PHE A 305 16.19 -18.56 -8.59
CA PHE A 305 14.79 -18.34 -8.29
C PHE A 305 14.59 -17.53 -6.99
N GLY A 306 13.38 -17.11 -6.76
CA GLY A 306 12.94 -16.46 -5.51
C GLY A 306 11.68 -17.07 -4.94
N VAL A 307 11.54 -16.94 -3.63
CA VAL A 307 10.36 -17.32 -2.86
C VAL A 307 9.94 -16.15 -1.98
N ARG A 308 8.66 -15.77 -1.99
CA ARG A 308 8.03 -14.83 -1.07
C ARG A 308 6.69 -15.38 -0.61
N ILE A 309 6.39 -15.22 0.65
CA ILE A 309 5.10 -15.52 1.27
C ILE A 309 4.65 -14.26 1.98
N GLU A 310 3.44 -13.81 1.68
CA GLU A 310 2.90 -12.58 2.24
C GLU A 310 1.46 -12.71 2.65
N ASP A 311 1.18 -12.22 3.84
CA ASP A 311 -0.17 -11.98 4.33
C ASP A 311 -0.32 -10.58 4.92
N MET A 312 -1.52 -10.05 4.79
CA MET A 312 -1.95 -8.87 5.53
C MET A 312 -2.33 -9.25 6.95
N VAL A 313 -1.89 -8.44 7.92
CA VAL A 313 -2.09 -8.68 9.35
C VAL A 313 -2.74 -7.47 10.01
N LEU A 314 -3.89 -7.68 10.62
CA LEU A 314 -4.54 -6.70 11.51
C LEU A 314 -3.96 -6.83 12.93
N ILE A 315 -3.56 -5.72 13.50
CA ILE A 315 -3.15 -5.66 14.91
C ILE A 315 -4.39 -5.48 15.78
N ASP A 316 -4.78 -6.55 16.49
CA ASP A 316 -5.79 -6.52 17.56
C ASP A 316 -5.09 -6.73 18.92
N ASN A 317 -5.47 -7.67 19.74
CA ASN A 317 -4.73 -8.07 20.93
C ASN A 317 -3.43 -8.84 20.59
N LYS A 318 -3.37 -9.35 19.37
CA LYS A 318 -2.24 -9.99 18.69
C LYS A 318 -2.33 -9.73 17.19
N GLY A 319 -1.34 -10.15 16.42
CA GLY A 319 -1.45 -10.21 14.95
C GLY A 319 -2.55 -11.19 14.54
N VAL A 320 -3.41 -10.75 13.64
CA VAL A 320 -4.49 -11.56 13.06
C VAL A 320 -4.36 -11.51 11.55
N VAL A 321 -4.02 -12.63 10.93
CA VAL A 321 -3.98 -12.76 9.47
C VAL A 321 -5.36 -12.46 8.90
N MET A 322 -5.40 -11.59 7.90
CA MET A 322 -6.63 -11.18 7.22
C MET A 322 -6.88 -12.04 5.99
N GLY A 323 -8.11 -12.55 5.87
CA GLY A 323 -8.47 -13.47 4.78
C GLY A 323 -8.25 -14.95 5.12
N ASP A 324 -8.46 -15.80 4.12
CA ASP A 324 -8.50 -17.26 4.27
C ASP A 324 -7.76 -18.01 3.15
N LEU A 325 -6.78 -17.35 2.52
CA LEU A 325 -6.04 -18.00 1.43
C LEU A 325 -4.96 -18.93 2.01
N PRO A 326 -4.99 -20.24 1.69
CA PRO A 326 -3.93 -21.16 2.10
C PRO A 326 -2.56 -20.68 1.59
N ILE A 327 -1.53 -21.04 2.34
CA ILE A 327 -0.14 -20.75 1.93
C ILE A 327 0.32 -21.78 0.90
N ASN A 328 -0.19 -23.01 0.95
CA ASN A 328 0.09 -24.16 0.07
C ASN A 328 -1.15 -24.56 -0.73
#